data_70ae792a954d63ea2a8ac25d157eee99
#
_entry.id   70ae792a954d63ea2a8ac25d157eee99
#
_cell.length_a   1.000
_cell.length_b   1.000
_cell.length_c   1.000
_cell.angle_alpha   90.00
_cell.angle_beta   90.00
_cell.angle_gamma   90.00
#
_symmetry.space_group_name_H-M   'P 1'
#
loop_
_entity.id
_entity.type
_entity.pdbx_description
1 polymer ?
#
loop_
_entity_poly.entity_id
_entity_poly.type
_entity_poly.pdbx_seq_one_letter_code
_entity_poly.pdbx_strand_id
1 'polypeptide(L)'
;MQTDSLTDAQLKDQICRAFGLERDSMETVSARAFDLLPGRDLIVWEGDAQTFQFSFVSDSARTILGYPLERWTTEPTFWADTVVHPDDRSEAIAFCALATGRCRDHDFVYRAIAADGRTVVLHDVVKVIIGTRGVASRLRGIMLDVTDEQNEFATGAG
;
A
#
# COMPACT_ATOMS: atom_id res chain seq x y z
N MET A 1 17.24 19.93 -16.92
CA MET A 1 16.08 19.28 -17.48
C MET A 1 15.16 18.78 -16.40
N GLN A 2 13.98 19.07 -16.56
CA GLN A 2 12.97 18.69 -15.61
C GLN A 2 12.73 17.19 -15.64
N THR A 3 12.98 16.54 -14.57
CA THR A 3 12.53 15.17 -14.49
C THR A 3 11.04 15.21 -14.43
N ASP A 4 10.45 14.31 -15.09
CA ASP A 4 9.02 14.28 -15.18
C ASP A 4 8.43 13.76 -13.90
N SER A 5 8.39 14.63 -12.91
CA SER A 5 7.71 14.30 -11.67
C SER A 5 6.24 14.18 -11.98
N LEU A 6 5.70 13.00 -11.76
CA LEU A 6 4.28 12.78 -11.93
C LEU A 6 3.55 13.53 -10.83
N THR A 7 2.41 14.11 -11.19
CA THR A 7 1.51 14.62 -10.17
C THR A 7 0.97 13.43 -9.36
N ASP A 8 0.46 13.70 -8.18
CA ASP A 8 -0.13 12.65 -7.35
C ASP A 8 -1.24 11.92 -8.09
N ALA A 9 -2.06 12.66 -8.83
CA ALA A 9 -3.15 12.06 -9.60
C ALA A 9 -2.62 11.16 -10.72
N GLN A 10 -1.57 11.59 -11.41
CA GLN A 10 -0.97 10.80 -12.47
C GLN A 10 -0.33 9.53 -11.93
N LEU A 11 0.38 9.65 -10.82
CA LEU A 11 1.02 8.50 -10.19
C LEU A 11 -0.02 7.48 -9.75
N LYS A 12 -1.08 7.93 -9.11
CA LYS A 12 -2.16 7.07 -8.65
C LYS A 12 -2.82 6.35 -9.83
N ASP A 13 -3.07 7.08 -10.92
CA ASP A 13 -3.66 6.50 -12.11
C ASP A 13 -2.78 5.42 -12.73
N GLN A 14 -1.48 5.68 -12.84
CA GLN A 14 -0.55 4.72 -13.39
C GLN A 14 -0.41 3.48 -12.53
N ILE A 15 -0.39 3.66 -11.21
CA ILE A 15 -0.34 2.55 -10.28
C ILE A 15 -1.58 1.67 -10.42
N CYS A 16 -2.74 2.29 -10.50
CA CYS A 16 -3.99 1.55 -10.66
C CYS A 16 -4.01 0.76 -11.96
N ARG A 17 -3.45 1.32 -13.04
CA ARG A 17 -3.35 0.58 -14.31
C ARG A 17 -2.42 -0.62 -14.21
N ALA A 18 -1.37 -0.53 -13.42
CA ALA A 18 -0.43 -1.63 -13.25
C ALA A 18 -1.10 -2.86 -12.63
N PHE A 19 -2.17 -2.64 -11.87
CA PHE A 19 -2.86 -3.75 -11.19
C PHE A 19 -3.73 -4.59 -12.12
N GLY A 20 -4.01 -4.09 -13.32
CA GLY A 20 -4.68 -4.88 -14.35
C GLY A 20 -6.05 -5.40 -13.95
N LEU A 21 -6.34 -6.62 -14.36
CA LEU A 21 -7.62 -7.27 -14.10
C LEU A 21 -7.49 -8.23 -12.93
N GLU A 22 -8.63 -8.56 -12.33
CA GLU A 22 -8.67 -9.49 -11.19
C GLU A 22 -7.95 -10.81 -11.48
N ARG A 23 -8.01 -11.29 -12.72
CA ARG A 23 -7.39 -12.55 -13.12
C ARG A 23 -5.87 -12.50 -13.23
N ASP A 24 -5.28 -11.31 -13.25
CA ASP A 24 -3.84 -11.19 -13.37
C ASP A 24 -3.19 -11.69 -12.07
N SER A 25 -2.13 -12.48 -12.18
CA SER A 25 -1.45 -12.98 -10.99
C SER A 25 -0.70 -11.84 -10.28
N MET A 26 -0.54 -11.97 -8.97
CA MET A 26 0.18 -10.96 -8.21
C MET A 26 1.66 -10.91 -8.57
N GLU A 27 2.25 -12.01 -9.04
CA GLU A 27 3.62 -11.98 -9.55
C GLU A 27 3.73 -11.06 -10.76
N THR A 28 2.77 -11.14 -11.66
CA THR A 28 2.72 -10.28 -12.85
C THR A 28 2.47 -8.83 -12.46
N VAL A 29 1.51 -8.60 -11.57
CA VAL A 29 1.16 -7.26 -11.10
C VAL A 29 2.37 -6.63 -10.39
N SER A 30 3.04 -7.40 -9.54
CA SER A 30 4.21 -6.92 -8.80
C SER A 30 5.32 -6.51 -9.75
N ALA A 31 5.61 -7.33 -10.77
CA ALA A 31 6.64 -7.00 -11.75
C ALA A 31 6.32 -5.70 -12.48
N ARG A 32 5.06 -5.51 -12.86
CA ARG A 32 4.64 -4.26 -13.52
C ARG A 32 4.85 -3.05 -12.62
N ALA A 33 4.52 -3.20 -11.33
CA ALA A 33 4.63 -2.11 -10.38
C ALA A 33 6.10 -1.69 -10.19
N PHE A 34 7.00 -2.67 -10.05
CA PHE A 34 8.42 -2.37 -9.88
C PHE A 34 9.01 -1.75 -11.15
N ASP A 35 8.55 -2.17 -12.32
CA ASP A 35 8.97 -1.56 -13.59
C ASP A 35 8.49 -0.12 -13.72
N LEU A 36 7.31 0.17 -13.18
CA LEU A 36 6.73 1.50 -13.25
C LEU A 36 7.49 2.51 -12.39
N LEU A 37 8.00 2.06 -11.26
CA LEU A 37 8.63 2.93 -10.25
C LEU A 37 10.06 2.47 -9.94
N PRO A 38 10.95 2.49 -10.94
CA PRO A 38 12.31 2.00 -10.73
C PRO A 38 13.03 2.83 -9.67
N GLY A 39 13.77 2.15 -8.80
CA GLY A 39 14.54 2.80 -7.76
C GLY A 39 13.78 3.27 -6.55
N ARG A 40 12.46 3.05 -6.51
CA ARG A 40 11.66 3.42 -5.35
C ARG A 40 11.53 2.23 -4.40
N ASP A 41 11.50 2.54 -3.12
CA ASP A 41 11.24 1.53 -2.09
C ASP A 41 9.74 1.38 -1.96
N LEU A 42 9.24 0.23 -2.39
CA LEU A 42 7.80 -0.01 -2.39
C LEU A 42 7.47 -1.45 -2.06
N ILE A 43 6.28 -1.64 -1.53
CA ILE A 43 5.72 -2.95 -1.20
C ILE A 43 4.46 -3.14 -2.01
N VAL A 44 4.40 -4.19 -2.81
CA VAL A 44 3.18 -4.54 -3.55
C VAL A 44 2.40 -5.55 -2.73
N TRP A 45 1.09 -5.35 -2.61
CA TRP A 45 0.27 -6.22 -1.77
C TRP A 45 -1.10 -6.48 -2.35
N GLU A 46 -1.73 -7.54 -1.86
CA GLU A 46 -3.13 -7.86 -2.17
C GLU A 46 -3.79 -8.31 -0.88
N GLY A 47 -5.05 -7.96 -0.72
CA GLY A 47 -5.83 -8.40 0.43
C GLY A 47 -7.30 -8.58 0.10
N ASP A 48 -8.02 -9.18 1.03
CA ASP A 48 -9.45 -9.39 0.93
C ASP A 48 -10.17 -8.09 1.27
N ALA A 49 -11.15 -7.72 0.44
CA ALA A 49 -11.84 -6.44 0.62
C ALA A 49 -12.78 -6.44 1.81
N GLN A 50 -13.16 -7.59 2.33
CA GLN A 50 -14.10 -7.69 3.45
C GLN A 50 -13.36 -7.79 4.78
N THR A 51 -12.32 -8.62 4.84
CA THR A 51 -11.62 -8.91 6.09
C THR A 51 -10.33 -8.13 6.23
N PHE A 52 -9.81 -7.57 5.14
CA PHE A 52 -8.48 -6.93 5.05
C PHE A 52 -7.34 -7.90 5.37
N GLN A 53 -7.60 -9.21 5.30
CA GLN A 53 -6.57 -10.22 5.42
C GLN A 53 -5.72 -10.20 4.15
N PHE A 54 -4.42 -10.07 4.29
CA PHE A 54 -3.52 -10.04 3.14
C PHE A 54 -3.39 -11.44 2.54
N SER A 55 -3.34 -11.49 1.22
CA SER A 55 -3.13 -12.73 0.46
C SER A 55 -1.80 -12.72 -0.28
N PHE A 56 -1.18 -11.56 -0.42
CA PHE A 56 0.12 -11.42 -1.10
C PHE A 56 0.84 -10.20 -0.58
N VAL A 57 2.14 -10.31 -0.44
CA VAL A 57 3.02 -9.16 -0.19
C VAL A 57 4.35 -9.44 -0.88
N SER A 58 4.92 -8.41 -1.52
CA SER A 58 6.20 -8.57 -2.21
C SER A 58 7.35 -8.74 -1.20
N ASP A 59 8.43 -9.38 -1.65
CA ASP A 59 9.60 -9.64 -0.80
C ASP A 59 10.20 -8.37 -0.19
N SER A 60 10.02 -7.24 -0.86
CA SER A 60 10.50 -5.93 -0.39
C SER A 60 9.95 -5.55 0.98
N ALA A 61 8.82 -6.13 1.39
CA ALA A 61 8.26 -5.87 2.71
C ALA A 61 9.23 -6.29 3.81
N ARG A 62 9.97 -7.36 3.60
CA ARG A 62 10.99 -7.81 4.57
C ARG A 62 12.12 -6.79 4.68
N THR A 63 12.55 -6.25 3.57
CA THR A 63 13.62 -5.25 3.55
C THR A 63 13.17 -3.93 4.18
N ILE A 64 11.98 -3.48 3.84
CA ILE A 64 11.50 -2.16 4.27
C ILE A 64 11.03 -2.17 5.73
N LEU A 65 10.28 -3.19 6.13
CA LEU A 65 9.70 -3.25 7.47
C LEU A 65 10.27 -4.32 8.37
N GLY A 66 10.91 -5.34 7.82
CA GLY A 66 11.64 -6.32 8.62
C GLY A 66 10.85 -7.50 9.14
N TYR A 67 9.55 -7.54 8.95
CA TYR A 67 8.75 -8.68 9.42
C TYR A 67 8.86 -9.87 8.48
N PRO A 68 8.79 -11.10 9.00
CA PRO A 68 8.68 -12.28 8.13
C PRO A 68 7.46 -12.17 7.23
N LEU A 69 7.63 -12.53 5.97
CA LEU A 69 6.55 -12.35 4.98
C LEU A 69 5.29 -13.13 5.33
N GLU A 70 5.45 -14.34 5.89
CA GLU A 70 4.30 -15.18 6.23
C GLU A 70 3.41 -14.56 7.29
N ARG A 71 3.90 -13.66 8.10
CA ARG A 71 3.05 -12.98 9.08
C ARG A 71 1.95 -12.18 8.41
N TRP A 72 2.29 -11.55 7.28
CA TRP A 72 1.31 -10.73 6.54
C TRP A 72 0.12 -11.56 6.06
N THR A 73 0.39 -12.79 5.64
CA THR A 73 -0.64 -13.60 4.99
C THR A 73 -1.29 -14.62 5.91
N THR A 74 -0.75 -14.85 7.10
CA THR A 74 -1.30 -15.83 8.03
C THR A 74 -1.94 -15.22 9.27
N GLU A 75 -1.51 -14.04 9.70
CA GLU A 75 -2.05 -13.41 10.91
C GLU A 75 -3.20 -12.49 10.54
N PRO A 76 -4.42 -12.78 11.01
CA PRO A 76 -5.55 -11.86 10.79
C PRO A 76 -5.22 -10.50 11.38
N THR A 77 -5.61 -9.45 10.71
CA THR A 77 -5.44 -8.06 11.16
C THR A 77 -3.97 -7.66 11.40
N PHE A 78 -3.02 -8.37 10.78
CA PHE A 78 -1.60 -8.05 10.97
C PHE A 78 -1.27 -6.61 10.60
N TRP A 79 -1.76 -6.16 9.44
CA TRP A 79 -1.52 -4.78 9.00
C TRP A 79 -2.05 -3.77 10.00
N ALA A 80 -3.32 -3.95 10.41
CA ALA A 80 -3.99 -2.98 11.28
C ALA A 80 -3.39 -2.97 12.69
N ASP A 81 -3.07 -4.14 13.23
CA ASP A 81 -2.69 -4.25 14.63
C ASP A 81 -1.19 -4.19 14.87
N THR A 82 -0.39 -4.54 13.89
CA THR A 82 1.07 -4.58 14.06
C THR A 82 1.79 -3.54 13.21
N VAL A 83 1.41 -3.42 11.95
CA VAL A 83 2.14 -2.55 11.01
C VAL A 83 1.78 -1.08 11.21
N VAL A 84 0.50 -0.75 11.26
CA VAL A 84 0.07 0.65 11.38
C VAL A 84 0.37 1.16 12.78
N HIS A 85 1.00 2.34 12.86
CA HIS A 85 1.31 2.98 14.13
C HIS A 85 0.03 3.12 14.96
N PRO A 86 0.07 2.85 16.28
CA PRO A 86 -1.14 2.92 17.11
C PRO A 86 -1.93 4.22 16.99
N ASP A 87 -1.24 5.34 16.86
CA ASP A 87 -1.91 6.64 16.78
C ASP A 87 -2.64 6.88 15.46
N ASP A 88 -2.24 6.14 14.41
CA ASP A 88 -2.84 6.29 13.09
C ASP A 88 -3.85 5.19 12.77
N ARG A 89 -3.90 4.18 13.62
CA ARG A 89 -4.63 2.93 13.35
C ARG A 89 -6.10 3.16 13.06
N SER A 90 -6.77 3.87 13.94
CA SER A 90 -8.19 4.10 13.84
C SER A 90 -8.56 4.82 12.54
N GLU A 91 -7.85 5.89 12.23
CA GLU A 91 -8.11 6.69 11.02
C GLU A 91 -7.80 5.92 9.75
N ALA A 92 -6.67 5.19 9.72
CA ALA A 92 -6.27 4.43 8.55
C ALA A 92 -7.29 3.34 8.23
N ILE A 93 -7.74 2.61 9.25
CA ILE A 93 -8.72 1.55 9.08
C ILE A 93 -10.05 2.12 8.61
N ALA A 94 -10.51 3.17 9.25
CA ALA A 94 -11.80 3.78 8.90
C ALA A 94 -11.80 4.32 7.47
N PHE A 95 -10.72 4.98 7.08
CA PHE A 95 -10.61 5.55 5.74
C PHE A 95 -10.64 4.45 4.67
N CYS A 96 -9.83 3.41 4.86
CA CYS A 96 -9.76 2.31 3.90
C CYS A 96 -11.09 1.56 3.83
N ALA A 97 -11.72 1.31 4.98
CA ALA A 97 -13.00 0.60 5.02
C ALA A 97 -14.09 1.38 4.30
N LEU A 98 -14.16 2.69 4.52
CA LEU A 98 -15.17 3.53 3.88
C LEU A 98 -14.99 3.57 2.36
N ALA A 99 -13.78 3.82 1.89
CA ALA A 99 -13.51 3.88 0.46
C ALA A 99 -13.76 2.52 -0.20
N THR A 100 -13.35 1.44 0.44
CA THR A 100 -13.56 0.08 -0.06
C THR A 100 -15.04 -0.24 -0.16
N GLY A 101 -15.82 0.12 0.87
CA GLY A 101 -17.27 -0.11 0.85
C GLY A 101 -17.97 0.66 -0.25
N ARG A 102 -17.39 1.75 -0.71
CA ARG A 102 -17.90 2.55 -1.83
C ARG A 102 -17.27 2.16 -3.16
N CYS A 103 -16.48 1.11 -3.18
CA CYS A 103 -15.78 0.64 -4.37
C CYS A 103 -14.92 1.72 -5.01
N ARG A 104 -14.27 2.54 -4.20
CA ARG A 104 -13.45 3.64 -4.67
C ARG A 104 -11.97 3.35 -4.48
N ASP A 105 -11.20 3.52 -5.54
CA ASP A 105 -9.76 3.56 -5.45
C ASP A 105 -9.38 4.74 -4.56
N HIS A 106 -8.34 4.58 -3.75
CA HIS A 106 -7.98 5.60 -2.78
C HIS A 106 -6.52 5.54 -2.43
N ASP A 107 -6.03 6.57 -1.79
CA ASP A 107 -4.67 6.59 -1.28
C ASP A 107 -4.64 7.35 0.04
N PHE A 108 -3.69 7.01 0.88
CA PHE A 108 -3.54 7.66 2.17
C PHE A 108 -2.12 7.45 2.70
N VAL A 109 -1.73 8.32 3.60
CA VAL A 109 -0.40 8.28 4.22
C VAL A 109 -0.57 7.96 5.69
N TYR A 110 0.25 7.06 6.19
CA TYR A 110 0.23 6.69 7.61
C TYR A 110 1.61 6.27 8.05
N ARG A 111 1.81 6.28 9.38
CA ARG A 111 3.04 5.79 9.96
C ARG A 111 2.93 4.29 10.18
N ALA A 112 4.03 3.60 9.91
CA ALA A 112 4.14 2.16 10.15
C ALA A 112 5.27 1.93 11.14
N ILE A 113 5.17 0.85 11.91
CA ILE A 113 6.23 0.46 12.85
C ILE A 113 6.96 -0.74 12.24
N ALA A 114 8.24 -0.58 11.98
CA ALA A 114 9.07 -1.68 11.50
C ALA A 114 9.36 -2.66 12.62
N ALA A 115 9.83 -3.85 12.27
CA ALA A 115 10.10 -4.90 13.25
C ALA A 115 11.13 -4.49 14.30
N ASP A 116 12.05 -3.58 13.93
CA ASP A 116 13.08 -3.08 14.86
C ASP A 116 12.63 -1.83 15.63
N GLY A 117 11.37 -1.42 15.46
CA GLY A 117 10.81 -0.29 16.19
C GLY A 117 10.89 1.04 15.46
N ARG A 118 11.56 1.11 14.30
CA ARG A 118 11.65 2.35 13.54
C ARG A 118 10.27 2.74 13.02
N THR A 119 10.05 4.04 12.91
CA THR A 119 8.84 4.56 12.26
C THR A 119 9.14 4.76 10.78
N VAL A 120 8.30 4.19 9.94
CA VAL A 120 8.39 4.31 8.49
C VAL A 120 7.10 4.97 8.01
N VAL A 121 7.22 6.02 7.21
CA VAL A 121 6.03 6.68 6.67
C VAL A 121 5.72 6.07 5.31
N LEU A 122 4.50 5.58 5.17
CA LEU A 122 4.06 4.90 3.95
C LEU A 122 2.94 5.67 3.26
N HIS A 123 3.06 5.79 1.95
CA HIS A 123 1.97 6.28 1.10
C HIS A 123 1.38 5.06 0.40
N ASP A 124 0.20 4.69 0.80
CA ASP A 124 -0.48 3.47 0.34
C ASP A 124 -1.49 3.84 -0.73
N VAL A 125 -1.27 3.37 -1.94
CA VAL A 125 -2.16 3.61 -3.08
C VAL A 125 -2.92 2.33 -3.34
N VAL A 126 -4.25 2.39 -3.27
CA VAL A 126 -5.10 1.19 -3.26
C VAL A 126 -6.07 1.20 -4.43
N LYS A 127 -6.08 0.11 -5.16
CA LYS A 127 -7.09 -0.16 -6.17
C LYS A 127 -8.09 -1.16 -5.63
N VAL A 128 -9.36 -0.86 -5.78
CA VAL A 128 -10.44 -1.75 -5.37
C VAL A 128 -10.87 -2.59 -6.57
N ILE A 129 -10.73 -3.90 -6.44
CA ILE A 129 -11.14 -4.84 -7.48
C ILE A 129 -12.59 -5.22 -7.19
N ILE A 130 -13.45 -4.96 -8.16
CA ILE A 130 -14.88 -5.21 -8.02
C ILE A 130 -15.21 -6.59 -8.57
N GLY A 131 -15.89 -7.39 -7.76
CA GLY A 131 -16.26 -8.74 -8.14
C GLY A 131 -17.52 -8.78 -9.00
N THR A 132 -17.97 -9.98 -9.28
CA THR A 132 -19.07 -10.22 -10.21
C THR A 132 -20.41 -9.66 -9.75
N ARG A 133 -20.56 -9.39 -8.45
CA ARG A 133 -21.82 -8.87 -7.90
C ARG A 133 -21.78 -7.37 -7.71
N GLY A 134 -20.77 -6.70 -8.23
CA GLY A 134 -20.65 -5.26 -8.07
C GLY A 134 -20.18 -4.82 -6.69
N VAL A 135 -19.69 -5.73 -5.87
CA VAL A 135 -19.13 -5.40 -4.55
C VAL A 135 -17.64 -5.62 -4.58
N ALA A 136 -16.93 -4.91 -3.72
CA ALA A 136 -15.48 -5.03 -3.62
C ALA A 136 -15.11 -6.46 -3.22
N SER A 137 -14.20 -7.09 -3.99
CA SER A 137 -13.75 -8.45 -3.71
C SER A 137 -12.33 -8.48 -3.20
N ARG A 138 -11.43 -7.69 -3.79
CA ARG A 138 -10.03 -7.63 -3.40
C ARG A 138 -9.53 -6.21 -3.40
N LEU A 139 -8.47 -5.99 -2.63
CA LEU A 139 -7.71 -4.75 -2.66
C LEU A 139 -6.32 -5.10 -3.17
N ARG A 140 -5.78 -4.27 -4.04
CA ARG A 140 -4.40 -4.37 -4.50
C ARG A 140 -3.76 -3.01 -4.32
N GLY A 141 -2.57 -3.00 -3.74
CA GLY A 141 -1.96 -1.73 -3.42
C GLY A 141 -0.45 -1.71 -3.53
N ILE A 142 0.06 -0.51 -3.47
CA ILE A 142 1.48 -0.24 -3.36
C ILE A 142 1.69 0.67 -2.17
N MET A 143 2.52 0.24 -1.24
CA MET A 143 2.97 1.10 -0.13
C MET A 143 4.32 1.67 -0.53
N LEU A 144 4.38 2.98 -0.72
CA LEU A 144 5.62 3.68 -1.04
C LEU A 144 6.24 4.18 0.26
N ASP A 145 7.52 3.88 0.45
CA ASP A 145 8.25 4.43 1.59
C ASP A 145 8.60 5.87 1.30
N VAL A 146 7.95 6.77 1.99
CA VAL A 146 8.15 8.22 1.81
C VAL A 146 8.73 8.85 3.07
N THR A 147 9.38 8.04 3.90
CA THR A 147 9.95 8.51 5.17
C THR A 147 10.90 9.68 4.97
N ASP A 148 11.82 9.58 4.02
CA ASP A 148 12.79 10.64 3.79
C ASP A 148 12.13 11.90 3.28
N GLU A 149 11.12 11.78 2.44
CA GLU A 149 10.38 12.92 1.91
C GLU A 149 9.64 13.65 3.02
N GLN A 150 9.02 12.90 3.94
CA GLN A 150 8.31 13.49 5.05
C GLN A 150 9.26 14.17 6.03
N ASN A 151 10.39 13.53 6.33
CA ASN A 151 11.39 14.09 7.23
C ASN A 151 12.02 15.35 6.63
N GLU A 152 12.33 15.31 5.35
CA GLU A 152 12.89 16.45 4.64
C GLU A 152 11.93 17.62 4.64
N PHE A 153 10.66 17.36 4.39
CA PHE A 153 9.63 18.38 4.39
C PHE A 153 9.46 19.00 5.78
N ALA A 154 9.42 18.14 6.81
CA ALA A 154 9.30 18.60 8.19
C ALA A 154 10.49 19.47 8.59
N THR A 155 11.71 19.09 8.20
CA THR A 155 12.90 19.86 8.47
C THR A 155 12.85 21.20 7.76
N GLY A 156 12.42 21.21 6.51
CA GLY A 156 12.30 22.44 5.73
C GLY A 156 11.28 23.39 6.29
N ALA A 157 10.25 22.87 6.96
CA ALA A 157 9.21 23.69 7.56
C ALA A 157 9.68 24.37 8.85
N GLY A 158 10.70 23.82 9.46
CA GLY A 158 11.26 24.41 10.69
C GLY A 158 12.24 25.54 10.38
#